data_dc7994b8ad32fbdbc20ab04a442163f9
#
_entry.id   dc7994b8ad32fbdbc20ab04a442163f9
#
_cell.length_a   1.000
_cell.length_b   1.000
_cell.length_c   1.000
_cell.angle_alpha   90.00
_cell.angle_beta   90.00
_cell.angle_gamma   90.00
#
_symmetry.space_group_name_H-M   'P 1'
#
loop_
_entity.id
_entity.type
_entity.pdbx_description
1 polymer ?
#
loop_
_entity_poly.entity_id
_entity_poly.type
_entity_poly.pdbx_seq_one_letter_code
_entity_poly.pdbx_strand_id
1 'polypeptide(L)'
;MADNVPFPRTPRSDRPQPHGPEPLWRHLLGDQLRRRRHDRDETLTATAEKAGLSPQYLSEVERGLKEPSSEMIAAIAGALDTSLIELTSAVAEELRTTTTVPRGAFALAA
;
A
#
# COMPACT_ATOMS: atom_id res chain seq x y z
N MET A 1 31.98 -20.72 -4.45
CA MET A 1 31.66 -20.31 -4.21
C MET A 1 31.13 -19.65 -4.00
N ALA A 2 31.25 -19.56 -3.85
CA ALA A 2 30.75 -18.78 -3.57
C ALA A 2 30.16 -18.25 -3.46
N ASP A 3 30.34 -18.23 -3.60
CA ASP A 3 29.74 -17.55 -3.46
C ASP A 3 28.94 -17.27 -3.27
N ASN A 4 28.88 -17.60 -3.30
CA ASN A 4 28.07 -17.35 -3.05
C ASN A 4 27.52 -16.89 -2.55
N VAL A 5 27.63 -16.74 -2.39
CA VAL A 5 27.14 -16.27 -1.87
C VAL A 5 26.67 -15.58 -1.44
N PRO A 6 26.73 -15.16 -1.28
CA PRO A 6 26.26 -14.43 -0.74
C PRO A 6 25.54 -13.62 -0.77
N PHE A 7 25.36 -13.40 -1.18
CA PHE A 7 24.66 -12.63 -1.22
C PHE A 7 23.99 -12.36 -0.58
N PRO A 8 23.94 -12.40 -0.40
CA PRO A 8 23.36 -12.10 0.28
C PRO A 8 22.42 -12.10 0.75
N ARG A 9 22.33 -12.31 0.78
CA ARG A 9 21.54 -12.26 1.10
C ARG A 9 20.99 -12.10 1.92
N THR A 10 20.85 -12.15 2.09
CA THR A 10 20.33 -12.25 2.91
C THR A 10 20.28 -11.58 3.87
N PRO A 11 20.77 -11.08 3.94
CA PRO A 11 20.81 -10.46 5.04
C PRO A 11 19.75 -9.60 5.25
N ARG A 12 19.28 -9.15 4.59
CA ARG A 12 18.36 -8.36 4.71
C ARG A 12 17.28 -8.92 5.27
N SER A 13 17.01 -9.87 4.97
CA SER A 13 15.88 -10.36 5.41
C SER A 13 15.94 -10.54 6.81
N ASP A 14 16.97 -10.87 7.24
CA ASP A 14 16.94 -11.10 8.51
C ASP A 14 16.97 -9.91 9.25
N ARG A 15 16.89 -8.84 8.70
CA ARG A 15 16.86 -7.80 9.35
C ARG A 15 15.73 -7.83 10.12
N PRO A 16 15.69 -7.59 11.16
CA PRO A 16 14.67 -7.70 12.00
C PRO A 16 13.62 -6.79 11.73
N GLN A 17 12.53 -7.17 11.87
CA GLN A 17 11.56 -6.39 11.66
C GLN A 17 11.43 -5.62 12.81
N PRO A 18 11.17 -4.63 12.81
CA PRO A 18 11.21 -3.74 13.74
C PRO A 18 10.27 -4.02 14.68
N HIS A 19 9.64 -4.20 14.92
CA HIS A 19 9.02 -4.26 15.85
C HIS A 19 7.72 -4.14 15.87
N GLY A 20 7.13 -4.53 16.27
CA GLY A 20 5.91 -4.47 16.31
C GLY A 20 5.27 -4.53 15.15
N PRO A 21 4.05 -4.63 15.06
CA PRO A 21 3.38 -4.72 13.87
C PRO A 21 3.41 -3.45 13.15
N GLU A 22 3.94 -3.45 12.04
CA GLU A 22 3.95 -2.34 11.19
C GLU A 22 2.97 -2.59 10.13
N PRO A 23 2.17 -1.68 9.72
CA PRO A 23 1.20 -1.90 8.67
C PRO A 23 1.92 -2.20 7.39
N LEU A 24 1.41 -3.13 6.64
CA LEU A 24 2.01 -3.42 5.36
C LEU A 24 1.49 -2.43 4.35
N TRP A 25 2.35 -2.15 3.39
CA TRP A 25 2.02 -1.22 2.33
C TRP A 25 0.69 -1.57 1.66
N ARG A 26 0.46 -2.85 1.37
CA ARG A 26 -0.75 -3.21 0.66
C ARG A 26 -2.00 -2.99 1.49
N HIS A 27 -1.87 -2.99 2.81
CA HIS A 27 -3.01 -2.73 3.66
C HIS A 27 -3.37 -1.25 3.60
N LEU A 28 -2.37 -0.39 3.62
CA LEU A 28 -2.62 1.03 3.54
C LEU A 28 -3.11 1.42 2.15
N LEU A 29 -2.59 0.76 1.14
CA LEU A 29 -3.05 1.01 -0.21
C LEU A 29 -4.52 0.63 -0.32
N GLY A 30 -4.90 -0.53 0.20
CA GLY A 30 -6.28 -0.97 0.15
C GLY A 30 -7.21 0.00 0.83
N ASP A 31 -6.79 0.52 1.98
CA ASP A 31 -7.59 1.48 2.71
C ASP A 31 -7.77 2.76 1.92
N GLN A 32 -6.71 3.24 1.29
CA GLN A 32 -6.80 4.45 0.50
C GLN A 32 -7.77 4.26 -0.66
N LEU A 33 -7.70 3.13 -1.33
CA LEU A 33 -8.56 2.88 -2.46
C LEU A 33 -10.00 2.81 -2.01
N ARG A 34 -10.25 2.13 -0.92
CA ARG A 34 -11.60 1.98 -0.43
C ARG A 34 -12.19 3.33 -0.02
N ARG A 35 -11.40 4.14 0.67
CA ARG A 35 -11.88 5.44 1.09
C ARG A 35 -12.20 6.33 -0.10
N ARG A 36 -11.34 6.33 -1.11
CA ARG A 36 -11.58 7.15 -2.28
C ARG A 36 -12.81 6.69 -3.03
N ARG A 37 -13.02 5.38 -3.07
CA ARG A 37 -14.19 4.85 -3.74
C ARG A 37 -15.44 5.26 -2.99
N HIS A 38 -15.42 5.16 -1.67
CA HIS A 38 -16.59 5.54 -0.88
C HIS A 38 -16.85 7.04 -0.97
N ASP A 39 -15.82 7.84 -1.02
CA ASP A 39 -16.00 9.27 -1.17
C ASP A 39 -16.68 9.63 -2.46
N ARG A 40 -16.55 8.78 -3.46
CA ARG A 40 -17.17 9.03 -4.73
C ARG A 40 -18.50 8.29 -4.86
N ASP A 41 -18.93 7.64 -3.78
CA ASP A 41 -20.17 6.89 -3.82
C ASP A 41 -20.17 5.87 -4.92
N GLU A 42 -19.07 5.23 -5.17
CA GLU A 42 -19.00 4.24 -6.23
C GLU A 42 -19.01 2.86 -5.66
N THR A 43 -19.69 1.95 -6.34
CA THR A 43 -19.70 0.57 -5.89
C THR A 43 -18.43 -0.10 -6.33
N LEU A 44 -18.15 -1.20 -5.67
CA LEU A 44 -16.98 -1.97 -6.01
C LEU A 44 -17.04 -2.41 -7.47
N THR A 45 -18.19 -2.87 -7.91
CA THR A 45 -18.35 -3.32 -9.27
C THR A 45 -18.12 -2.22 -10.27
N ALA A 46 -18.67 -1.04 -10.01
CA ALA A 46 -18.51 0.05 -10.95
C ALA A 46 -17.05 0.48 -11.08
N THR A 47 -16.37 0.56 -9.95
CA THR A 47 -14.97 0.95 -9.99
C THR A 47 -14.12 -0.10 -10.68
N ALA A 48 -14.38 -1.37 -10.37
CA ALA A 48 -13.62 -2.46 -10.99
C ALA A 48 -13.82 -2.43 -12.49
N GLU A 49 -15.05 -2.20 -12.92
CA GLU A 49 -15.32 -2.15 -14.33
C GLU A 49 -14.54 -1.04 -15.01
N LYS A 50 -14.51 0.13 -14.43
CA LYS A 50 -13.76 1.21 -15.01
C LYS A 50 -12.27 0.90 -15.07
N ALA A 51 -11.78 0.16 -14.11
CA ALA A 51 -10.37 -0.17 -14.06
C ALA A 51 -10.02 -1.39 -14.91
N GLY A 52 -11.03 -2.08 -15.43
CA GLY A 52 -10.78 -3.26 -16.21
C GLY A 52 -10.40 -4.46 -15.37
N LEU A 53 -10.90 -4.53 -14.16
CA LEU A 53 -10.58 -5.60 -13.24
C LEU A 53 -11.84 -6.29 -12.78
N SER A 54 -11.71 -7.48 -12.22
CA SER A 54 -12.88 -8.13 -11.68
C SER A 54 -13.20 -7.51 -10.33
N PRO A 55 -14.46 -7.48 -9.95
CA PRO A 55 -14.81 -6.96 -8.64
C PRO A 55 -14.17 -7.75 -7.51
N GLN A 56 -14.03 -9.05 -7.71
CA GLN A 56 -13.41 -9.85 -6.69
C GLN A 56 -11.96 -9.47 -6.50
N TYR A 57 -11.24 -9.22 -7.59
CA TYR A 57 -9.85 -8.84 -7.47
C TYR A 57 -9.74 -7.49 -6.76
N LEU A 58 -10.57 -6.53 -7.13
CA LEU A 58 -10.52 -5.24 -6.49
C LEU A 58 -10.85 -5.36 -5.02
N SER A 59 -11.81 -6.20 -4.68
CA SER A 59 -12.17 -6.43 -3.30
C SER A 59 -10.96 -6.95 -2.52
N GLU A 60 -10.22 -7.87 -3.10
CA GLU A 60 -9.06 -8.43 -2.43
C GLU A 60 -7.96 -7.39 -2.25
N VAL A 61 -7.80 -6.53 -3.24
CA VAL A 61 -6.83 -5.46 -3.12
C VAL A 61 -7.23 -4.49 -2.01
N GLU A 62 -8.51 -4.15 -1.94
CA GLU A 62 -8.97 -3.23 -0.91
C GLU A 62 -8.81 -3.81 0.49
N ARG A 63 -8.88 -5.13 0.60
CA ARG A 63 -8.72 -5.75 1.90
C ARG A 63 -7.28 -6.08 2.24
N GLY A 64 -6.37 -5.69 1.39
CA GLY A 64 -4.96 -5.93 1.65
C GLY A 64 -4.50 -7.35 1.43
N LEU A 65 -5.33 -8.14 0.74
CA LEU A 65 -4.98 -9.53 0.51
C LEU A 65 -4.12 -9.72 -0.73
N LYS A 66 -4.08 -8.74 -1.60
CA LYS A 66 -3.28 -8.82 -2.80
C LYS A 66 -2.50 -7.54 -2.97
N GLU A 67 -1.34 -7.67 -3.55
CA GLU A 67 -0.54 -6.50 -3.81
C GLU A 67 -0.52 -6.32 -5.32
N PRO A 68 -1.22 -5.35 -5.84
CA PRO A 68 -1.31 -5.19 -7.29
C PRO A 68 -0.04 -4.61 -7.87
N SER A 69 0.17 -4.84 -9.14
CA SER A 69 1.30 -4.24 -9.83
C SER A 69 1.05 -2.75 -10.00
N SER A 70 2.09 -2.03 -10.35
CA SER A 70 1.93 -0.60 -10.55
C SER A 70 0.97 -0.32 -11.68
N GLU A 71 0.90 -1.18 -12.69
CA GLU A 71 -0.05 -0.99 -13.76
C GLU A 71 -1.47 -1.12 -13.26
N MET A 72 -1.73 -2.08 -12.39
CA MET A 72 -3.05 -2.24 -11.86
C MET A 72 -3.39 -1.09 -10.94
N ILE A 73 -2.43 -0.64 -10.16
CA ILE A 73 -2.67 0.49 -9.28
C ILE A 73 -3.01 1.73 -10.12
N ALA A 74 -2.30 1.91 -11.21
CA ALA A 74 -2.56 3.05 -12.07
C ALA A 74 -3.96 2.96 -12.67
N ALA A 75 -4.40 1.76 -13.04
CA ALA A 75 -5.71 1.58 -13.60
C ALA A 75 -6.79 1.90 -12.57
N ILE A 76 -6.60 1.45 -11.35
CA ILE A 76 -7.57 1.73 -10.31
C ILE A 76 -7.56 3.22 -9.98
N ALA A 77 -6.38 3.82 -9.94
CA ALA A 77 -6.29 5.24 -9.68
C ALA A 77 -7.04 6.03 -10.73
N GLY A 78 -6.88 5.64 -11.99
CA GLY A 78 -7.60 6.31 -13.06
C GLY A 78 -9.10 6.17 -12.90
N ALA A 79 -9.55 4.99 -12.47
CA ALA A 79 -10.98 4.77 -12.27
C ALA A 79 -11.50 5.65 -11.14
N LEU A 80 -10.64 6.01 -10.20
CA LEU A 80 -11.02 6.86 -9.08
C LEU A 80 -10.65 8.32 -9.30
N ASP A 81 -10.27 8.65 -10.53
CA ASP A 81 -9.99 10.02 -10.87
C ASP A 81 -8.79 10.56 -10.11
N THR A 82 -7.83 9.76 -9.84
CA THR A 82 -6.60 10.21 -9.23
C THR A 82 -5.46 9.65 -10.06
N SER A 83 -4.22 9.79 -9.61
CA SER A 83 -3.09 9.30 -10.34
C SER A 83 -2.28 8.37 -9.49
N LEU A 84 -1.42 7.60 -10.13
CA LEU A 84 -0.55 6.70 -9.41
C LEU A 84 0.30 7.47 -8.43
N ILE A 85 0.83 8.60 -8.85
CA ILE A 85 1.68 9.40 -7.98
C ILE A 85 0.91 9.91 -6.78
N GLU A 86 -0.28 10.41 -6.98
CA GLU A 86 -1.07 10.91 -5.87
C GLU A 86 -1.42 9.80 -4.90
N LEU A 87 -1.80 8.67 -5.44
CA LEU A 87 -2.20 7.57 -4.61
C LEU A 87 -1.02 7.03 -3.81
N THR A 88 0.10 6.81 -4.49
CA THR A 88 1.26 6.27 -3.79
C THR A 88 1.82 7.27 -2.80
N SER A 89 1.74 8.56 -3.11
CA SER A 89 2.19 9.58 -2.17
C SER A 89 1.33 9.58 -0.92
N ALA A 90 0.03 9.40 -1.09
CA ALA A 90 -0.86 9.36 0.06
C ALA A 90 -0.57 8.15 0.93
N VAL A 91 -0.32 7.02 0.31
CA VAL A 91 0.00 5.82 1.07
C VAL A 91 1.33 5.99 1.78
N ALA A 92 2.32 6.55 1.08
CA ALA A 92 3.63 6.73 1.69
C ALA A 92 3.52 7.69 2.88
N GLU A 93 2.71 8.71 2.74
CA GLU A 93 2.55 9.65 3.82
C GLU A 93 1.87 8.98 5.00
N GLU A 94 0.89 8.17 4.74
CA GLU A 94 0.20 7.48 5.80
C GLU A 94 1.15 6.49 6.48
N LEU A 95 1.96 5.79 5.70
CA LEU A 95 2.91 4.87 6.27
C LEU A 95 3.91 5.61 7.12
N ARG A 96 4.36 6.75 6.65
CA ARG A 96 5.33 7.54 7.37
C ARG A 96 4.75 8.02 8.68
N THR A 97 3.55 8.49 8.66
CA THR A 97 2.91 8.99 9.85
C THR A 97 2.71 7.87 10.86
N THR A 98 2.29 6.73 10.38
CA THR A 98 2.04 5.63 11.26
C THR A 98 3.31 5.13 11.91
N THR A 99 4.38 5.05 11.16
CA THR A 99 5.58 4.50 11.73
C THR A 99 6.40 5.52 12.47
N THR A 100 6.25 6.78 12.15
CA THR A 100 7.10 7.74 12.81
C THR A 100 6.43 8.40 13.97
N VAL A 101 5.18 8.17 14.16
CA VAL A 101 4.56 8.78 15.26
C VAL A 101 5.32 8.66 16.53
N PRO A 102 5.77 7.51 16.87
CA PRO A 102 6.46 7.39 18.11
C PRO A 102 7.63 8.31 18.17
N ARG A 103 8.32 8.41 17.05
CA ARG A 103 9.42 9.17 17.05
C ARG A 103 9.06 10.58 17.18
N GLY A 104 8.03 10.95 16.61
CA GLY A 104 7.61 12.29 16.73
C GLY A 104 7.36 12.61 18.17
N ALA A 105 6.79 11.68 18.84
CA ALA A 105 6.51 11.91 20.21
C ALA A 105 7.78 12.14 20.97
N PHE A 106 8.79 11.42 20.63
CA PHE A 106 10.01 11.63 21.27
C PHE A 106 10.51 12.99 21.01
N ALA A 107 10.43 13.42 19.84
CA ALA A 107 10.93 14.71 19.50
C ALA A 107 10.25 15.72 20.36
N LEU A 108 9.04 15.51 20.61
CA LEU A 108 8.37 16.44 21.39
C LEU A 108 8.85 16.40 22.75
N ALA A 109 9.04 15.27 23.22
CA ALA A 109 9.48 15.14 24.53
C ALA A 109 10.78 15.84 24.69
N ALA A 110 11.50 15.87 23.68
CA ALA A 110 12.72 16.56 23.79
C ALA A 110 12.47 18.05 23.73
#